data_5a18a09170d8ad8571f445879c522d78
#
_entry.id   5a18a09170d8ad8571f445879c522d78
#
_cell.length_a   1.000
_cell.length_b   1.000
_cell.length_c   1.000
_cell.angle_alpha   90.00
_cell.angle_beta   90.00
_cell.angle_gamma   90.00
#
_symmetry.space_group_name_H-M   'P 1'
#
loop_
_entity.id
_entity.type
_entity.pdbx_description
1 polymer ?
#
loop_
_entity_poly.entity_id
_entity_poly.type
_entity_poly.pdbx_seq_one_letter_code
_entity_poly.pdbx_strand_id
1 'polypeptide(L)'
;MLNDNLPIALYQQLVQEFTAKIRNNAWPVGCMLPGEMQLCREYNVSRSTVRQAMDVLVRNGLVTRKQGRGTFVAMPKLEQNLVKFYSFSEEIKRMGYTPSSSIVSFRKLPADANMAARLSIEPNSEIFSLRRLRLADGKPFALETSYIPAALYPFMTEEMIREKGLYQTMRQNSSFQPDTAVETFQAILISLSLIHISEPTRLGMI
;
A
#
# COMPACT_ATOMS: atom_id res chain seq x y z
N MET A 1 13.77 25.25 5.79
CA MET A 1 14.82 25.96 5.00
C MET A 1 16.03 25.06 4.90
N LEU A 2 16.63 24.98 3.70
CA LEU A 2 17.87 24.23 3.51
C LEU A 2 19.01 24.92 4.26
N ASN A 3 19.95 24.14 4.79
CA ASN A 3 21.05 24.68 5.61
C ASN A 3 22.40 24.17 5.06
N ASP A 4 23.20 25.08 4.51
CA ASP A 4 24.51 24.78 3.95
C ASP A 4 25.53 24.34 5.00
N ASN A 5 25.28 24.61 6.28
CA ASN A 5 26.17 24.28 7.39
C ASN A 5 25.93 22.88 7.98
N LEU A 6 24.95 22.13 7.47
CA LEU A 6 24.73 20.76 7.91
C LEU A 6 25.67 19.79 7.16
N PRO A 7 26.14 18.72 7.81
CA PRO A 7 26.99 17.70 7.18
C PRO A 7 26.23 16.84 6.15
N ILE A 8 25.03 17.26 5.74
CA ILE A 8 24.14 16.58 4.81
C ILE A 8 24.13 17.36 3.50
N ALA A 9 24.44 16.70 2.39
CA ALA A 9 24.44 17.34 1.08
C ALA A 9 23.07 17.97 0.73
N LEU A 10 23.09 19.14 0.09
CA LEU A 10 21.85 19.91 -0.23
C LEU A 10 20.82 19.09 -0.98
N TYR A 11 21.23 18.22 -1.92
CA TYR A 11 20.27 17.38 -2.63
C TYR A 11 19.58 16.38 -1.70
N GLN A 12 20.26 15.89 -0.64
CA GLN A 12 19.62 14.98 0.34
C GLN A 12 18.62 15.71 1.21
N GLN A 13 18.90 16.96 1.60
CA GLN A 13 17.95 17.82 2.29
C GLN A 13 16.70 18.08 1.43
N LEU A 14 16.88 18.34 0.11
CA LEU A 14 15.77 18.46 -0.83
C LEU A 14 14.96 17.15 -0.94
N VAL A 15 15.61 16.00 -0.98
CA VAL A 15 14.93 14.70 -1.00
C VAL A 15 14.06 14.52 0.24
N GLN A 16 14.57 14.87 1.43
CA GLN A 16 13.79 14.81 2.68
C GLN A 16 12.59 15.75 2.63
N GLU A 17 12.80 17.00 2.23
CA GLU A 17 11.75 18.01 2.12
C GLU A 17 10.67 17.60 1.11
N PHE A 18 11.06 17.17 -0.07
CA PHE A 18 10.10 16.74 -1.11
C PHE A 18 9.34 15.47 -0.70
N THR A 19 10.02 14.53 -0.04
CA THR A 19 9.39 13.35 0.53
C THR A 19 8.36 13.73 1.60
N ALA A 20 8.67 14.70 2.46
CA ALA A 20 7.74 15.22 3.46
C ALA A 20 6.52 15.88 2.80
N LYS A 21 6.71 16.70 1.75
CA LYS A 21 5.60 17.32 0.98
C LYS A 21 4.68 16.28 0.32
N ILE A 22 5.23 15.17 -0.17
CA ILE A 22 4.45 14.05 -0.73
C ILE A 22 3.67 13.35 0.40
N ARG A 23 4.33 13.03 1.53
CA ARG A 23 3.73 12.31 2.66
C ARG A 23 2.59 13.08 3.34
N ASN A 24 2.79 14.37 3.58
CA ASN A 24 1.76 15.22 4.21
C ASN A 24 0.70 15.72 3.21
N ASN A 25 0.72 15.19 1.97
CA ASN A 25 -0.23 15.48 0.90
C ASN A 25 -0.21 16.95 0.39
N ALA A 26 0.83 17.71 0.69
CA ALA A 26 1.06 19.01 0.06
C ALA A 26 1.29 18.85 -1.46
N TRP A 27 1.86 17.73 -1.86
CA TRP A 27 1.92 17.24 -3.24
C TRP A 27 1.14 15.91 -3.34
N PRO A 28 -0.14 15.94 -3.72
CA PRO A 28 -0.98 14.75 -3.82
C PRO A 28 -0.51 13.77 -4.88
N VAL A 29 -0.84 12.48 -4.72
CA VAL A 29 -0.61 11.46 -5.74
C VAL A 29 -1.23 11.87 -7.08
N GLY A 30 -0.45 11.76 -8.15
CA GLY A 30 -0.85 12.15 -9.51
C GLY A 30 -0.72 13.64 -9.82
N CYS A 31 -0.41 14.52 -8.85
CA CYS A 31 -0.17 15.92 -9.16
C CYS A 31 1.16 16.11 -9.91
N MET A 32 1.20 17.12 -10.75
CA MET A 32 2.41 17.58 -11.43
C MET A 32 3.26 18.41 -10.44
N LEU A 33 4.54 18.07 -10.32
CA LEU A 33 5.48 18.84 -9.52
C LEU A 33 5.89 20.14 -10.20
N PRO A 34 6.31 21.16 -9.43
CA PRO A 34 6.92 22.36 -9.99
C PRO A 34 8.11 21.99 -10.86
N GLY A 35 8.33 22.74 -11.92
CA GLY A 35 9.46 22.53 -12.83
C GLY A 35 10.82 22.74 -12.14
N GLU A 36 11.88 22.09 -12.62
CA GLU A 36 13.24 22.17 -12.02
C GLU A 36 13.68 23.64 -11.81
N MET A 37 13.45 24.51 -12.80
CA MET A 37 13.79 25.93 -12.69
C MET A 37 13.02 26.69 -11.61
N GLN A 38 11.76 26.33 -11.38
CA GLN A 38 10.95 26.88 -10.31
C GLN A 38 11.48 26.43 -8.95
N LEU A 39 11.78 25.15 -8.81
CA LEU A 39 12.37 24.59 -7.57
C LEU A 39 13.76 25.20 -7.28
N CYS A 40 14.59 25.46 -8.30
CA CYS A 40 15.87 26.16 -8.11
C CYS A 40 15.66 27.54 -7.48
N ARG A 41 14.67 28.31 -7.94
CA ARG A 41 14.36 29.63 -7.38
C ARG A 41 13.77 29.54 -5.96
N GLU A 42 12.82 28.61 -5.75
CA GLU A 42 12.12 28.42 -4.47
C GLU A 42 13.09 28.03 -3.35
N TYR A 43 14.06 27.15 -3.66
CA TYR A 43 14.99 26.62 -2.66
C TYR A 43 16.39 27.26 -2.72
N ASN A 44 16.61 28.21 -3.63
CA ASN A 44 17.90 28.89 -3.85
C ASN A 44 19.08 27.92 -4.03
N VAL A 45 18.91 26.92 -4.91
CA VAL A 45 19.91 25.89 -5.19
C VAL A 45 20.18 25.77 -6.68
N SER A 46 21.32 25.12 -7.02
CA SER A 46 21.69 24.88 -8.41
C SER A 46 20.73 23.89 -9.09
N ARG A 47 20.66 23.98 -10.42
CA ARG A 47 19.89 23.04 -11.24
C ARG A 47 20.38 21.59 -11.09
N SER A 48 21.69 21.39 -10.96
CA SER A 48 22.27 20.07 -10.70
C SER A 48 21.80 19.46 -9.38
N THR A 49 21.71 20.27 -8.31
CA THR A 49 21.21 19.85 -6.98
C THR A 49 19.75 19.42 -7.06
N VAL A 50 18.87 20.22 -7.69
CA VAL A 50 17.46 19.85 -7.88
C VAL A 50 17.34 18.59 -8.70
N ARG A 51 18.06 18.49 -9.81
CA ARG A 51 18.04 17.32 -10.71
C ARG A 51 18.46 16.05 -9.99
N GLN A 52 19.53 16.12 -9.18
CA GLN A 52 20.01 15.00 -8.38
C GLN A 52 18.95 14.55 -7.34
N ALA A 53 18.30 15.50 -6.66
CA ALA A 53 17.20 15.19 -5.75
C ALA A 53 16.03 14.52 -6.49
N MET A 54 15.63 15.06 -7.64
CA MET A 54 14.57 14.48 -8.46
C MET A 54 14.92 13.08 -8.96
N ASP A 55 16.18 12.81 -9.33
CA ASP A 55 16.65 11.48 -9.75
C ASP A 55 16.55 10.47 -8.60
N VAL A 56 16.84 10.90 -7.37
CA VAL A 56 16.65 10.05 -6.17
C VAL A 56 15.17 9.73 -5.97
N LEU A 57 14.28 10.73 -6.07
CA LEU A 57 12.83 10.50 -5.91
C LEU A 57 12.28 9.56 -7.00
N VAL A 58 12.78 9.66 -8.25
CA VAL A 58 12.41 8.74 -9.33
C VAL A 58 12.88 7.33 -9.01
N ARG A 59 14.14 7.15 -8.58
CA ARG A 59 14.68 5.83 -8.18
C ARG A 59 13.92 5.21 -7.03
N ASN A 60 13.48 6.03 -6.08
CA ASN A 60 12.68 5.60 -4.94
C ASN A 60 11.19 5.40 -5.29
N GLY A 61 10.79 5.56 -6.56
CA GLY A 61 9.41 5.37 -7.01
C GLY A 61 8.41 6.41 -6.48
N LEU A 62 8.89 7.50 -5.85
CA LEU A 62 8.04 8.57 -5.30
C LEU A 62 7.48 9.50 -6.39
N VAL A 63 8.18 9.61 -7.51
CA VAL A 63 7.75 10.42 -8.65
C VAL A 63 8.04 9.71 -9.97
N THR A 64 7.29 10.05 -11.02
CA THR A 64 7.50 9.55 -12.39
C THR A 64 7.68 10.72 -13.34
N ARG A 65 8.68 10.61 -14.25
CA ARG A 65 8.84 11.56 -15.36
C ARG A 65 8.01 11.12 -16.56
N LYS A 66 7.22 12.03 -17.11
CA LYS A 66 6.52 11.83 -18.38
C LYS A 66 7.13 12.77 -19.39
N GLN A 67 7.77 12.21 -20.43
CA GLN A 67 8.46 12.98 -21.45
C GLN A 67 7.56 14.06 -22.05
N GLY A 68 8.03 15.30 -22.13
CA GLY A 68 7.28 16.45 -22.61
C GLY A 68 6.14 16.94 -21.72
N ARG A 69 5.80 16.23 -20.64
CA ARG A 69 4.64 16.53 -19.78
C ARG A 69 5.00 16.93 -18.35
N GLY A 70 6.22 16.64 -17.91
CA GLY A 70 6.70 16.98 -16.56
C GLY A 70 6.90 15.78 -15.64
N THR A 71 7.09 16.08 -14.36
CA THR A 71 7.26 15.09 -13.30
C THR A 71 6.01 15.08 -12.43
N PHE A 72 5.55 13.89 -12.08
CA PHE A 72 4.30 13.67 -11.34
C PHE A 72 4.58 12.84 -10.10
N VAL A 73 3.85 13.10 -9.01
CA VAL A 73 3.88 12.23 -7.83
C VAL A 73 3.35 10.86 -8.23
N ALA A 74 4.18 9.84 -8.00
CA ALA A 74 3.84 8.47 -8.36
C ALA A 74 2.84 7.88 -7.35
N MET A 75 1.98 7.00 -7.85
CA MET A 75 1.29 6.08 -6.95
C MET A 75 2.34 5.14 -6.34
N PRO A 76 2.34 4.92 -5.02
CA PRO A 76 3.29 4.01 -4.39
C PRO A 76 3.28 2.65 -5.11
N LYS A 77 4.46 2.20 -5.57
CA LYS A 77 4.61 0.85 -6.09
C LYS A 77 4.87 -0.09 -4.92
N LEU A 78 4.09 -1.14 -4.82
CA LEU A 78 4.41 -2.27 -3.96
C LEU A 78 5.60 -3.03 -4.61
N GLU A 79 6.81 -2.71 -4.19
CA GLU A 79 7.96 -3.57 -4.46
C GLU A 79 8.00 -4.63 -3.37
N GLN A 80 7.40 -5.78 -3.65
CA GLN A 80 7.48 -6.93 -2.74
C GLN A 80 8.78 -7.67 -3.00
N ASN A 81 9.69 -7.62 -2.02
CA ASN A 81 10.76 -8.60 -1.89
C ASN A 81 10.13 -9.91 -1.39
N LEU A 82 9.84 -10.81 -2.31
CA LEU A 82 9.19 -12.11 -2.09
C LEU A 82 9.97 -13.09 -1.15
N VAL A 83 11.05 -12.64 -0.54
CA VAL A 83 11.93 -13.48 0.31
C VAL A 83 11.50 -13.51 1.78
N LYS A 84 10.57 -12.65 2.22
CA LYS A 84 10.04 -12.65 3.59
C LYS A 84 8.54 -12.40 3.55
N PHE A 85 7.84 -13.14 4.39
CA PHE A 85 6.39 -13.04 4.63
C PHE A 85 6.05 -11.64 5.18
N TYR A 86 5.96 -10.65 4.29
CA TYR A 86 5.59 -9.28 4.65
C TYR A 86 4.09 -9.10 4.53
N SER A 87 3.45 -8.69 5.62
CA SER A 87 2.07 -8.24 5.51
C SER A 87 2.04 -6.90 4.77
N PHE A 88 1.00 -6.68 3.96
CA PHE A 88 0.72 -5.38 3.32
C PHE A 88 0.88 -4.21 4.31
N SER A 89 0.43 -4.40 5.56
CA SER A 89 0.50 -3.37 6.60
C SER A 89 1.93 -2.94 6.93
N GLU A 90 2.87 -3.89 6.98
CA GLU A 90 4.27 -3.57 7.24
C GLU A 90 4.91 -2.82 6.05
N GLU A 91 4.54 -3.16 4.82
CA GLU A 91 5.03 -2.46 3.64
C GLU A 91 4.52 -1.02 3.59
N ILE A 92 3.22 -0.81 3.83
CA ILE A 92 2.62 0.53 3.88
C ILE A 92 3.25 1.38 5.00
N LYS A 93 3.52 0.80 6.18
CA LYS A 93 4.24 1.48 7.27
C LYS A 93 5.66 1.87 6.84
N ARG A 94 6.39 0.96 6.17
CA ARG A 94 7.74 1.22 5.67
C ARG A 94 7.78 2.37 4.67
N MET A 95 6.73 2.50 3.85
CA MET A 95 6.54 3.62 2.93
C MET A 95 6.15 4.93 3.66
N GLY A 96 5.94 4.88 4.99
CA GLY A 96 5.61 6.03 5.84
C GLY A 96 4.13 6.38 5.90
N TYR A 97 3.24 5.47 5.45
CA TYR A 97 1.79 5.65 5.53
C TYR A 97 1.20 4.85 6.69
N THR A 98 0.03 5.26 7.15
CA THR A 98 -0.77 4.53 8.13
C THR A 98 -1.66 3.51 7.42
N PRO A 99 -1.40 2.18 7.58
CA PRO A 99 -2.24 1.16 6.96
C PRO A 99 -3.56 1.00 7.71
N SER A 100 -4.63 0.82 6.95
CA SER A 100 -5.91 0.36 7.48
C SER A 100 -6.61 -0.56 6.47
N SER A 101 -7.71 -1.20 6.87
CA SER A 101 -8.46 -2.10 6.01
C SER A 101 -9.93 -2.07 6.33
N SER A 102 -10.76 -2.14 5.30
CA SER A 102 -12.19 -2.42 5.43
C SER A 102 -12.49 -3.80 4.86
N ILE A 103 -13.22 -4.63 5.60
CA ILE A 103 -13.68 -5.94 5.11
C ILE A 103 -14.86 -5.70 4.16
N VAL A 104 -14.70 -6.14 2.93
CA VAL A 104 -15.74 -6.08 1.89
C VAL A 104 -16.63 -7.32 1.96
N SER A 105 -16.03 -8.49 2.17
CA SER A 105 -16.76 -9.73 2.42
C SER A 105 -15.87 -10.77 3.11
N PHE A 106 -16.49 -11.59 3.95
CA PHE A 106 -15.91 -12.79 4.54
C PHE A 106 -16.88 -13.94 4.35
N ARG A 107 -16.46 -14.99 3.65
CA ARG A 107 -17.34 -16.11 3.29
C ARG A 107 -16.59 -17.42 3.45
N LYS A 108 -17.32 -18.49 3.80
CA LYS A 108 -16.86 -19.87 3.76
C LYS A 108 -17.46 -20.54 2.54
N LEU A 109 -16.64 -21.18 1.71
CA LEU A 109 -17.07 -21.78 0.44
C LEU A 109 -16.19 -22.99 0.09
N PRO A 110 -16.66 -23.92 -0.75
CA PRO A 110 -15.84 -25.02 -1.23
C PRO A 110 -14.78 -24.53 -2.23
N ALA A 111 -13.59 -25.09 -2.16
CA ALA A 111 -12.52 -24.83 -3.13
C ALA A 111 -12.81 -25.55 -4.45
N ASP A 112 -12.79 -24.82 -5.55
CA ASP A 112 -12.77 -25.45 -6.87
C ASP A 112 -11.42 -26.18 -7.12
N ALA A 113 -11.33 -26.95 -8.18
CA ALA A 113 -10.15 -27.76 -8.49
C ALA A 113 -8.86 -26.92 -8.63
N ASN A 114 -8.96 -25.70 -9.19
CA ASN A 114 -7.82 -24.82 -9.37
C ASN A 114 -7.36 -24.25 -8.02
N MET A 115 -8.30 -23.76 -7.20
CA MET A 115 -8.00 -23.24 -5.88
C MET A 115 -7.47 -24.33 -4.95
N ALA A 116 -8.05 -25.52 -4.99
CA ALA A 116 -7.59 -26.67 -4.23
C ALA A 116 -6.13 -27.03 -4.56
N ALA A 117 -5.79 -27.09 -5.85
CA ALA A 117 -4.41 -27.34 -6.29
C ALA A 117 -3.44 -26.26 -5.79
N ARG A 118 -3.83 -24.97 -5.85
CA ARG A 118 -2.99 -23.84 -5.36
C ARG A 118 -2.78 -23.85 -3.86
N LEU A 119 -3.77 -24.30 -3.09
CA LEU A 119 -3.72 -24.38 -1.64
C LEU A 119 -3.20 -25.73 -1.12
N SER A 120 -2.92 -26.69 -2.03
CA SER A 120 -2.48 -28.07 -1.69
C SER A 120 -3.47 -28.77 -0.76
N ILE A 121 -4.78 -28.66 -1.08
CA ILE A 121 -5.89 -29.28 -0.38
C ILE A 121 -6.75 -30.11 -1.37
N GLU A 122 -7.61 -30.97 -0.85
CA GLU A 122 -8.54 -31.74 -1.67
C GLU A 122 -9.61 -30.81 -2.32
N PRO A 123 -10.05 -31.10 -3.57
CA PRO A 123 -11.18 -30.40 -4.17
C PRO A 123 -12.43 -30.45 -3.28
N ASN A 124 -13.22 -29.38 -3.29
CA ASN A 124 -14.39 -29.17 -2.42
C ASN A 124 -14.09 -29.03 -0.92
N SER A 125 -12.82 -29.03 -0.49
CA SER A 125 -12.48 -28.64 0.88
C SER A 125 -12.95 -27.22 1.17
N GLU A 126 -13.41 -26.99 2.39
CA GLU A 126 -13.87 -25.64 2.80
C GLU A 126 -12.69 -24.66 2.92
N ILE A 127 -12.87 -23.49 2.34
CA ILE A 127 -11.94 -22.37 2.43
C ILE A 127 -12.67 -21.10 2.90
N PHE A 128 -11.96 -20.23 3.60
CA PHE A 128 -12.39 -18.85 3.79
C PHE A 128 -11.96 -18.01 2.59
N SER A 129 -12.89 -17.22 2.07
CA SER A 129 -12.63 -16.15 1.11
C SER A 129 -12.82 -14.81 1.81
N LEU A 130 -11.72 -14.11 2.08
CA LEU A 130 -11.69 -12.80 2.72
C LEU A 130 -11.33 -11.74 1.68
N ARG A 131 -12.25 -10.83 1.40
CA ARG A 131 -12.04 -9.70 0.50
C ARG A 131 -11.96 -8.40 1.30
N ARG A 132 -10.86 -7.66 1.14
CA ARG A 132 -10.58 -6.42 1.88
C ARG A 132 -10.19 -5.29 0.94
N LEU A 133 -10.71 -4.10 1.24
CA LEU A 133 -10.16 -2.86 0.72
C LEU A 133 -9.01 -2.43 1.64
N ARG A 134 -7.81 -2.32 1.08
CA ARG A 134 -6.60 -1.91 1.81
C ARG A 134 -6.41 -0.42 1.60
N LEU A 135 -6.14 0.30 2.70
CA LEU A 135 -6.02 1.75 2.68
C LEU A 135 -4.64 2.18 3.18
N ALA A 136 -4.15 3.29 2.62
CA ALA A 136 -2.97 4.00 3.07
C ALA A 136 -3.41 5.45 3.41
N ASP A 137 -3.23 5.88 4.65
CA ASP A 137 -3.76 7.16 5.18
C ASP A 137 -5.25 7.37 4.87
N GLY A 138 -6.05 6.32 5.05
CA GLY A 138 -7.50 6.34 4.78
C GLY A 138 -7.89 6.33 3.30
N LYS A 139 -6.94 6.35 2.36
CA LYS A 139 -7.22 6.32 0.91
C LYS A 139 -7.13 4.90 0.36
N PRO A 140 -8.06 4.49 -0.52
CA PRO A 140 -8.01 3.20 -1.19
C PRO A 140 -6.68 2.99 -1.92
N PHE A 141 -6.02 1.88 -1.64
CA PHE A 141 -4.74 1.53 -2.22
C PHE A 141 -4.81 0.23 -3.03
N ALA A 142 -5.42 -0.82 -2.46
CA ALA A 142 -5.56 -2.11 -3.11
C ALA A 142 -6.83 -2.84 -2.68
N LEU A 143 -7.37 -3.66 -3.56
CA LEU A 143 -8.41 -4.64 -3.23
C LEU A 143 -7.72 -6.01 -3.17
N GLU A 144 -7.74 -6.61 -1.99
CA GLU A 144 -7.12 -7.90 -1.70
C GLU A 144 -8.19 -8.98 -1.53
N THR A 145 -7.97 -10.16 -2.10
CA THR A 145 -8.75 -11.36 -1.78
C THR A 145 -7.81 -12.44 -1.29
N SER A 146 -8.01 -12.91 -0.06
CA SER A 146 -7.24 -13.99 0.56
C SER A 146 -8.08 -15.25 0.61
N TYR A 147 -7.49 -16.37 0.21
CA TYR A 147 -8.09 -17.70 0.31
C TYR A 147 -7.31 -18.53 1.31
N ILE A 148 -8.00 -19.09 2.30
CA ILE A 148 -7.39 -19.73 3.47
C ILE A 148 -8.07 -21.05 3.74
N PRO A 149 -7.36 -22.19 3.84
CA PRO A 149 -7.98 -23.47 4.22
C PRO A 149 -8.68 -23.37 5.57
N ALA A 150 -10.00 -23.62 5.61
CA ALA A 150 -10.79 -23.46 6.83
C ALA A 150 -10.41 -24.48 7.91
N ALA A 151 -9.95 -25.67 7.50
CA ALA A 151 -9.50 -26.71 8.43
C ALA A 151 -8.31 -26.29 9.28
N LEU A 152 -7.43 -25.40 8.78
CA LEU A 152 -6.27 -24.90 9.52
C LEU A 152 -6.64 -23.83 10.58
N TYR A 153 -7.75 -23.13 10.37
CA TYR A 153 -8.20 -22.00 11.19
C TYR A 153 -9.70 -22.04 11.50
N PRO A 154 -10.21 -23.14 12.10
CA PRO A 154 -11.65 -23.34 12.29
C PRO A 154 -12.31 -22.29 13.20
N PHE A 155 -11.50 -21.61 14.01
CA PHE A 155 -11.92 -20.55 14.94
C PHE A 155 -12.05 -19.17 14.30
N MET A 156 -11.60 -18.99 13.04
CA MET A 156 -11.50 -17.68 12.40
C MET A 156 -12.89 -17.07 12.15
N THR A 157 -13.11 -15.86 12.65
CA THR A 157 -14.33 -15.07 12.39
C THR A 157 -14.00 -13.71 11.79
N GLU A 158 -15.01 -13.07 11.21
CA GLU A 158 -14.86 -11.72 10.65
C GLU A 158 -14.50 -10.70 11.73
N GLU A 159 -15.12 -10.81 12.92
CA GLU A 159 -14.85 -9.93 14.06
C GLU A 159 -13.39 -9.99 14.50
N MET A 160 -12.84 -11.18 14.64
CA MET A 160 -11.43 -11.35 15.00
C MET A 160 -10.48 -10.71 13.98
N ILE A 161 -10.80 -10.86 12.68
CA ILE A 161 -10.02 -10.25 11.62
C ILE A 161 -10.14 -8.72 11.63
N ARG A 162 -11.33 -8.20 11.94
CA ARG A 162 -11.59 -6.75 12.02
C ARG A 162 -10.82 -6.11 13.18
N GLU A 163 -10.80 -6.76 14.34
CA GLU A 163 -10.12 -6.26 15.54
C GLU A 163 -8.59 -6.35 15.46
N LYS A 164 -8.09 -7.49 15.06
CA LYS A 164 -6.66 -7.84 15.19
C LYS A 164 -5.92 -7.90 13.85
N GLY A 165 -6.65 -7.97 12.75
CA GLY A 165 -6.11 -8.22 11.43
C GLY A 165 -5.86 -9.71 11.15
N LEU A 166 -5.76 -10.06 9.87
CA LEU A 166 -5.70 -11.46 9.44
C LEU A 166 -4.54 -12.24 10.06
N TYR A 167 -3.31 -11.76 9.89
CA TYR A 167 -2.13 -12.51 10.34
C TYR A 167 -2.03 -12.64 11.86
N GLN A 168 -2.47 -11.63 12.61
CA GLN A 168 -2.51 -11.72 14.06
C GLN A 168 -3.59 -12.68 14.53
N THR A 169 -4.73 -12.73 13.84
CA THR A 169 -5.78 -13.75 14.09
C THR A 169 -5.23 -15.16 13.84
N MET A 170 -4.52 -15.38 12.73
CA MET A 170 -3.91 -16.68 12.40
C MET A 170 -2.90 -17.14 13.46
N ARG A 171 -2.11 -16.22 14.03
CA ARG A 171 -1.07 -16.55 15.02
C ARG A 171 -1.61 -16.90 16.41
N GLN A 172 -2.81 -16.45 16.78
CA GLN A 172 -3.28 -16.50 18.16
C GLN A 172 -3.70 -17.87 18.68
N ASN A 173 -4.24 -18.73 17.81
CA ASN A 173 -4.88 -19.99 18.23
C ASN A 173 -4.48 -21.19 17.38
N SER A 174 -3.44 -21.10 16.59
CA SER A 174 -3.02 -22.17 15.71
C SER A 174 -1.61 -22.62 16.06
N SER A 175 -1.43 -23.93 16.20
CA SER A 175 -0.10 -24.57 16.15
C SER A 175 0.52 -24.44 14.75
N PHE A 176 -0.26 -23.97 13.77
CA PHE A 176 0.14 -23.78 12.39
C PHE A 176 0.35 -22.30 12.10
N GLN A 177 1.58 -21.93 11.76
CA GLN A 177 1.90 -20.58 11.28
C GLN A 177 2.07 -20.63 9.77
N PRO A 178 1.48 -19.66 9.03
CA PRO A 178 1.70 -19.58 7.57
C PRO A 178 3.18 -19.24 7.33
N ASP A 179 3.87 -20.09 6.59
CA ASP A 179 5.26 -19.94 6.16
C ASP A 179 5.39 -19.57 4.69
N THR A 180 4.37 -19.89 3.91
CA THR A 180 4.29 -19.62 2.47
C THR A 180 2.96 -18.97 2.08
N ALA A 181 2.99 -18.09 1.09
CA ALA A 181 1.83 -17.55 0.41
C ALA A 181 2.11 -17.43 -1.09
N VAL A 182 1.11 -17.72 -1.91
CA VAL A 182 1.15 -17.44 -3.35
C VAL A 182 0.33 -16.19 -3.60
N GLU A 183 0.98 -15.14 -4.08
CA GLU A 183 0.34 -13.85 -4.36
C GLU A 183 0.27 -13.61 -5.87
N THR A 184 -0.82 -13.04 -6.32
CA THR A 184 -1.02 -12.62 -7.70
C THR A 184 -1.49 -11.17 -7.71
N PHE A 185 -0.80 -10.33 -8.47
CA PHE A 185 -1.13 -8.91 -8.61
C PHE A 185 -1.74 -8.66 -9.98
N GLN A 186 -2.81 -7.88 -10.01
CA GLN A 186 -3.45 -7.42 -11.22
C GLN A 186 -3.84 -5.94 -11.08
N ALA A 187 -3.53 -5.14 -12.10
CA ALA A 187 -4.08 -3.79 -12.18
C ALA A 187 -5.55 -3.87 -12.58
N ILE A 188 -6.43 -3.27 -11.77
CA ILE A 188 -7.87 -3.20 -12.04
C ILE A 188 -8.34 -1.75 -11.97
N LEU A 189 -9.37 -1.43 -12.77
CA LEU A 189 -10.11 -0.19 -12.60
C LEU A 189 -11.06 -0.36 -11.41
N ILE A 190 -10.92 0.51 -10.41
CA ILE A 190 -11.80 0.50 -9.23
C ILE A 190 -13.15 1.11 -9.62
N SER A 191 -14.24 0.40 -9.41
CA SER A 191 -15.58 0.94 -9.59
C SER A 191 -15.94 1.92 -8.45
N LEU A 192 -16.82 2.88 -8.75
CA LEU A 192 -17.30 3.88 -7.79
C LEU A 192 -17.88 3.25 -6.50
N SER A 193 -18.50 2.08 -6.61
CA SER A 193 -19.04 1.34 -5.45
C SER A 193 -17.98 0.93 -4.42
N LEU A 194 -16.74 0.70 -4.84
CA LEU A 194 -15.62 0.37 -3.94
C LEU A 194 -15.01 1.62 -3.30
N ILE A 195 -15.12 2.78 -3.95
CA ILE A 195 -14.66 4.05 -3.41
C ILE A 195 -15.56 4.47 -2.24
N HIS A 196 -16.88 4.29 -2.35
CA HIS A 196 -17.84 4.63 -1.30
C HIS A 196 -17.71 3.79 -0.02
N ILE A 197 -17.12 2.59 -0.08
CA ILE A 197 -16.86 1.77 1.12
C ILE A 197 -15.82 2.44 2.05
N SER A 198 -14.96 3.30 1.53
CA SER A 198 -13.92 4.00 2.30
C SER A 198 -14.38 5.34 2.90
N GLU A 199 -15.55 5.84 2.52
CA GLU A 199 -16.10 7.07 3.10
C GLU A 199 -16.74 6.77 4.47
N PRO A 200 -16.40 7.53 5.54
CA PRO A 200 -17.09 7.40 6.81
C PRO A 200 -18.56 7.76 6.58
N THR A 201 -19.46 6.86 6.92
CA THR A 201 -20.91 7.11 6.92
C THR A 201 -21.14 8.31 7.85
N ARG A 202 -21.44 9.49 7.30
CA ARG A 202 -21.97 10.58 8.09
C ARG A 202 -23.35 10.12 8.59
N LEU A 203 -23.42 9.68 9.84
CA LEU A 203 -24.69 9.58 10.54
C LEU A 203 -25.29 10.99 10.53
N GLY A 204 -26.33 11.17 9.72
CA GLY A 204 -27.15 12.36 9.77
C GLY A 204 -27.74 12.45 11.18
N MET A 205 -27.33 13.47 11.92
CA MET A 205 -28.12 13.90 13.09
C MET A 205 -29.40 14.52 12.54
N ILE A 206 -30.51 13.86 12.84
CA ILE A 206 -31.85 14.44 12.80
C ILE A 206 -31.99 15.32 14.04
#